data_43795f0e2f0e59e92b26a891e979419d
#
_entry.id   43795f0e2f0e59e92b26a891e979419d
#
_cell.length_a   1.000
_cell.length_b   1.000
_cell.length_c   1.000
_cell.angle_alpha   90.00
_cell.angle_beta   90.00
_cell.angle_gamma   90.00
#
_symmetry.space_group_name_H-M   'P 1'
#
loop_
_entity.id
_entity.type
_entity.pdbx_description
1 polymer ?
#
loop_
_entity_poly.entity_id
_entity_poly.type
_entity_poly.pdbx_seq_one_letter_code
_entity_poly.pdbx_strand_id
1 'polypeptide(L)'
;MCSSDLGLIRHNQTQRILAQTTISKQEVAALYQDAEQRHYPIDVIGADKVYSIVTLGKSDYESSMGAVLPFADISFDELPADRAFGKAVCAAPAEVVQRVRKEMPTELTDLLHIVPSRAELLEFLPNNVNKAHGLSQLMAYFGETLDNVMTFGDEENDFEMIAQAGVGVAMGNAIPQIKQVANAETLTNNEDGVAAYLKQYFDLR
;
A
#
# COMPACT_ATOMS: atom_id res chain seq x y z
N MET A 1 7.94 -12.62 -6.26
CA MET A 1 8.01 -11.15 -6.29
C MET A 1 6.69 -10.63 -5.77
N CYS A 2 6.72 -9.67 -4.86
CA CYS A 2 5.52 -9.14 -4.21
C CYS A 2 4.54 -8.53 -5.22
N SER A 3 3.26 -8.74 -5.00
CA SER A 3 2.27 -7.80 -5.49
C SER A 3 2.47 -6.47 -4.75
N SER A 4 2.04 -5.37 -5.33
CA SER A 4 2.12 -4.03 -4.75
C SER A 4 1.35 -3.86 -3.42
N ASP A 5 0.62 -4.89 -2.99
CA ASP A 5 -0.16 -4.90 -1.78
C ASP A 5 0.70 -5.44 -0.64
N LEU A 6 1.22 -4.53 0.15
CA LEU A 6 2.18 -4.72 1.24
C LEU A 6 1.74 -5.76 2.30
N GLY A 7 0.46 -6.11 2.34
CA GLY A 7 -0.10 -7.13 3.20
C GLY A 7 -0.06 -8.56 2.65
N LEU A 8 0.36 -8.77 1.38
CA LEU A 8 0.39 -10.10 0.77
C LEU A 8 1.77 -10.41 0.18
N ILE A 9 2.40 -11.47 0.68
CA ILE A 9 3.64 -12.03 0.13
C ILE A 9 3.33 -13.38 -0.48
N ARG A 10 3.63 -13.54 -1.77
CA ARG A 10 3.30 -14.73 -2.53
C ARG A 10 4.49 -15.20 -3.37
N HIS A 11 4.70 -16.50 -3.40
CA HIS A 11 5.69 -17.11 -4.29
C HIS A 11 5.18 -17.11 -5.74
N ASN A 12 5.90 -16.45 -6.64
CA ASN A 12 5.42 -16.14 -8.00
C ASN A 12 5.07 -17.36 -8.84
N GLN A 13 5.92 -18.40 -8.82
CA GLN A 13 5.71 -19.60 -9.64
C GLN A 13 4.64 -20.52 -9.08
N THR A 14 4.62 -20.74 -7.77
CA THR A 14 3.71 -21.68 -7.13
C THR A 14 2.41 -21.06 -6.68
N GLN A 15 2.32 -19.71 -6.71
CA GLN A 15 1.19 -18.92 -6.16
C GLN A 15 0.95 -19.14 -4.67
N ARG A 16 1.85 -19.83 -3.98
CA ARG A 16 1.73 -20.08 -2.53
C ARG A 16 1.86 -18.76 -1.77
N ILE A 17 0.89 -18.49 -0.89
CA ILE A 17 0.94 -17.38 0.05
C ILE A 17 1.98 -17.72 1.13
N LEU A 18 2.96 -16.84 1.33
CA LEU A 18 4.02 -16.97 2.33
C LEU A 18 3.67 -16.20 3.60
N ALA A 19 3.09 -15.02 3.45
CA ALA A 19 2.53 -14.21 4.53
C ALA A 19 1.37 -13.37 4.02
N GLN A 20 0.40 -13.12 4.88
CA GLN A 20 -0.74 -12.26 4.57
C GLN A 20 -1.21 -11.54 5.83
N THR A 21 -1.33 -10.23 5.75
CA THR A 21 -1.99 -9.38 6.75
C THR A 21 -3.24 -8.78 6.10
N THR A 22 -4.36 -8.81 6.80
CA THR A 22 -5.68 -8.49 6.24
C THR A 22 -6.48 -7.62 7.19
N ILE A 23 -7.49 -6.94 6.65
CA ILE A 23 -8.56 -6.30 7.42
C ILE A 23 -9.79 -7.19 7.46
N SER A 24 -10.47 -7.19 8.59
CA SER A 24 -11.72 -7.90 8.82
C SER A 24 -12.94 -7.08 8.34
N LYS A 25 -14.10 -7.73 8.18
CA LYS A 25 -15.37 -7.00 7.95
C LYS A 25 -15.67 -5.99 9.06
N GLN A 26 -15.25 -6.25 10.30
CA GLN A 26 -15.48 -5.32 11.42
C GLN A 26 -14.67 -4.03 11.26
N GLU A 27 -13.41 -4.13 10.81
CA GLU A 27 -12.59 -2.95 10.49
C GLU A 27 -13.13 -2.18 9.29
N VAL A 28 -13.60 -2.91 8.26
CA VAL A 28 -14.31 -2.29 7.12
C VAL A 28 -15.61 -1.62 7.55
N ALA A 29 -16.33 -2.15 8.57
CA ALA A 29 -17.55 -1.53 9.09
C ALA A 29 -17.29 -0.16 9.71
N ALA A 30 -16.20 0.00 10.46
CA ALA A 30 -15.81 1.31 11.01
C ALA A 30 -15.52 2.33 9.88
N LEU A 31 -14.81 1.89 8.84
CA LEU A 31 -14.54 2.71 7.66
C LEU A 31 -15.82 3.05 6.89
N TYR A 32 -16.75 2.06 6.73
CA TYR A 32 -18.02 2.27 6.06
C TYR A 32 -18.87 3.33 6.76
N GLN A 33 -18.95 3.30 8.10
CA GLN A 33 -19.70 4.31 8.88
C GLN A 33 -19.15 5.72 8.67
N ASP A 34 -17.84 5.86 8.65
CA ASP A 34 -17.19 7.15 8.36
C ASP A 34 -17.45 7.59 6.91
N ALA A 35 -17.33 6.67 5.95
CA ALA A 35 -17.57 6.93 4.54
C ALA A 35 -19.03 7.37 4.26
N GLU A 36 -20.01 6.74 4.92
CA GLU A 36 -21.43 7.11 4.85
C GLU A 36 -21.66 8.50 5.42
N GLN A 37 -21.10 8.82 6.58
CA GLN A 37 -21.25 10.11 7.23
C GLN A 37 -20.60 11.26 6.44
N ARG A 38 -19.45 10.99 5.81
CA ARG A 38 -18.63 12.01 5.11
C ARG A 38 -18.78 11.99 3.60
N HIS A 39 -19.61 11.12 3.07
CA HIS A 39 -19.96 11.01 1.65
C HIS A 39 -18.72 10.82 0.74
N TYR A 40 -18.04 9.69 0.89
CA TYR A 40 -17.00 9.25 -0.04
C TYR A 40 -17.13 7.75 -0.38
N PRO A 41 -16.75 7.35 -1.61
CA PRO A 41 -16.86 5.96 -2.02
C PRO A 41 -15.75 5.10 -1.40
N ILE A 42 -16.04 3.81 -1.20
CA ILE A 42 -15.03 2.81 -0.87
C ILE A 42 -15.19 1.55 -1.71
N ASP A 43 -14.05 0.97 -2.09
CA ASP A 43 -13.94 -0.37 -2.62
C ASP A 43 -13.16 -1.24 -1.64
N VAL A 44 -13.57 -2.49 -1.47
CA VAL A 44 -12.92 -3.46 -0.57
C VAL A 44 -12.28 -4.55 -1.41
N ILE A 45 -10.97 -4.71 -1.30
CA ILE A 45 -10.17 -5.60 -2.12
C ILE A 45 -10.06 -6.97 -1.44
N GLY A 46 -10.76 -7.96 -2.00
CA GLY A 46 -10.63 -9.36 -1.64
C GLY A 46 -9.49 -10.07 -2.36
N ALA A 47 -9.34 -11.36 -2.09
CA ALA A 47 -8.30 -12.18 -2.74
C ALA A 47 -8.59 -12.45 -4.23
N ASP A 48 -9.85 -12.47 -4.61
CA ASP A 48 -10.35 -12.90 -5.93
C ASP A 48 -11.11 -11.81 -6.68
N LYS A 49 -11.56 -10.75 -6.00
CA LYS A 49 -12.34 -9.66 -6.60
C LYS A 49 -12.30 -8.39 -5.75
N VAL A 50 -12.75 -7.31 -6.34
CA VAL A 50 -13.03 -6.03 -5.69
C VAL A 50 -14.52 -5.93 -5.42
N TYR A 51 -14.89 -5.54 -4.21
CA TYR A 51 -16.26 -5.27 -3.79
C TYR A 51 -16.48 -3.77 -3.75
N SER A 52 -17.22 -3.24 -4.73
CA SER A 52 -17.60 -1.83 -4.78
C SER A 52 -18.85 -1.60 -3.94
N ILE A 53 -18.75 -0.77 -2.90
CA ILE A 53 -19.88 -0.48 -2.00
C ILE A 53 -20.73 0.62 -2.62
N VAL A 54 -21.61 0.25 -3.53
CA VAL A 54 -22.36 1.20 -4.38
C VAL A 54 -23.35 2.10 -3.62
N THR A 55 -23.70 1.74 -2.37
CA THR A 55 -24.54 2.59 -1.50
C THR A 55 -23.84 3.90 -1.10
N LEU A 56 -22.52 3.96 -1.19
CA LEU A 56 -21.71 5.16 -0.94
C LEU A 56 -21.43 6.01 -2.20
N GLY A 57 -21.98 5.60 -3.33
CA GLY A 57 -21.66 6.19 -4.63
C GLY A 57 -20.60 5.37 -5.39
N LYS A 58 -20.42 5.73 -6.66
CA LYS A 58 -19.46 5.02 -7.52
C LYS A 58 -18.04 5.54 -7.29
N SER A 59 -17.13 4.61 -7.10
CA SER A 59 -15.69 4.86 -7.00
C SER A 59 -15.06 4.94 -8.41
N ASP A 60 -13.99 5.71 -8.53
CA ASP A 60 -13.17 5.79 -9.76
C ASP A 60 -12.13 4.66 -9.85
N TYR A 61 -12.12 3.72 -8.89
CA TYR A 61 -11.09 2.67 -8.81
C TYR A 61 -11.12 1.71 -9.99
N GLU A 62 -12.31 1.27 -10.41
CA GLU A 62 -12.48 0.37 -11.55
C GLU A 62 -11.93 0.99 -12.85
N SER A 63 -12.21 2.26 -13.09
CA SER A 63 -11.77 2.97 -14.29
C SER A 63 -10.27 3.24 -14.31
N SER A 64 -9.63 3.40 -13.15
CA SER A 64 -8.22 3.73 -13.01
C SER A 64 -7.29 2.52 -12.94
N MET A 65 -7.79 1.36 -12.48
CA MET A 65 -6.97 0.15 -12.30
C MET A 65 -7.07 -0.85 -13.46
N GLY A 66 -8.04 -0.70 -14.35
CA GLY A 66 -8.30 -1.67 -15.40
C GLY A 66 -8.73 -3.04 -14.86
N ALA A 67 -8.81 -4.02 -15.75
CA ALA A 67 -9.36 -5.35 -15.44
C ALA A 67 -8.34 -6.31 -14.76
N VAL A 68 -7.66 -5.88 -13.70
CA VAL A 68 -6.74 -6.75 -12.97
C VAL A 68 -7.50 -7.78 -12.12
N LEU A 69 -8.61 -7.34 -11.49
CA LEU A 69 -9.52 -8.18 -10.73
C LEU A 69 -10.96 -7.90 -11.18
N PRO A 70 -11.86 -8.88 -11.13
CA PRO A 70 -13.28 -8.64 -11.37
C PRO A 70 -13.87 -7.76 -10.26
N PHE A 71 -14.78 -6.86 -10.64
CA PHE A 71 -15.53 -6.01 -9.74
C PHE A 71 -16.90 -6.60 -9.46
N ALA A 72 -17.41 -6.39 -8.26
CA ALA A 72 -18.76 -6.75 -7.84
C ALA A 72 -19.39 -5.55 -7.11
N ASP A 73 -20.45 -5.02 -7.68
CA ASP A 73 -21.26 -3.97 -7.07
C ASP A 73 -22.16 -4.60 -6.00
N ILE A 74 -21.98 -4.17 -4.75
CA ILE A 74 -22.72 -4.71 -3.60
C ILE A 74 -23.11 -3.59 -2.62
N SER A 75 -24.07 -3.87 -1.74
CA SER A 75 -24.26 -3.13 -0.50
C SER A 75 -23.27 -3.61 0.57
N PHE A 76 -23.05 -2.80 1.61
CA PHE A 76 -22.16 -3.20 2.71
C PHE A 76 -22.62 -4.50 3.41
N ASP A 77 -23.93 -4.71 3.56
CA ASP A 77 -24.47 -5.90 4.21
C ASP A 77 -24.13 -7.19 3.45
N GLU A 78 -24.01 -7.13 2.13
CA GLU A 78 -23.63 -8.24 1.26
C GLU A 78 -22.13 -8.56 1.29
N LEU A 79 -21.32 -7.69 1.92
CA LEU A 79 -19.87 -7.96 2.07
C LEU A 79 -19.69 -9.25 2.91
N PRO A 80 -18.94 -10.27 2.43
CA PRO A 80 -18.76 -11.53 3.14
C PRO A 80 -18.19 -11.34 4.54
N ALA A 81 -18.87 -11.91 5.55
CA ALA A 81 -18.45 -11.79 6.95
C ALA A 81 -17.35 -12.81 7.35
N ASP A 82 -17.25 -13.89 6.60
CA ASP A 82 -16.31 -15.00 6.81
C ASP A 82 -14.98 -14.85 6.06
N ARG A 83 -14.81 -13.71 5.39
CA ARG A 83 -13.59 -13.40 4.61
C ARG A 83 -12.78 -12.26 5.25
N ALA A 84 -11.49 -12.34 5.03
CA ALA A 84 -10.56 -11.27 5.29
C ALA A 84 -10.20 -10.57 3.96
N PHE A 85 -9.91 -9.27 4.03
CA PHE A 85 -9.66 -8.43 2.87
C PHE A 85 -8.24 -7.87 2.92
N GLY A 86 -7.62 -7.71 1.76
CA GLY A 86 -6.26 -7.19 1.67
C GLY A 86 -6.18 -5.72 2.09
N LYS A 87 -7.14 -4.92 1.64
CA LYS A 87 -7.26 -3.49 1.94
C LYS A 87 -8.64 -2.97 1.52
N ALA A 88 -8.93 -1.72 1.90
CA ALA A 88 -9.96 -0.93 1.25
C ALA A 88 -9.33 0.31 0.59
N VAL A 89 -10.05 0.95 -0.33
CA VAL A 89 -9.58 2.16 -1.02
C VAL A 89 -10.71 3.16 -1.19
N CYS A 90 -10.36 4.44 -1.19
CA CYS A 90 -11.19 5.53 -1.68
C CYS A 90 -10.53 6.06 -2.95
N ALA A 91 -11.16 5.84 -4.11
CA ALA A 91 -10.75 6.43 -5.38
C ALA A 91 -11.79 7.45 -5.81
N ALA A 92 -11.40 8.72 -5.84
CA ALA A 92 -12.26 9.88 -6.08
C ALA A 92 -11.42 11.07 -6.56
N PRO A 93 -12.03 12.16 -7.04
CA PRO A 93 -11.30 13.38 -7.36
C PRO A 93 -10.38 13.84 -6.23
N ALA A 94 -9.21 14.40 -6.60
CA ALA A 94 -8.14 14.72 -5.65
C ALA A 94 -8.59 15.60 -4.46
N GLU A 95 -9.51 16.53 -4.69
CA GLU A 95 -10.09 17.37 -3.63
C GLU A 95 -10.91 16.57 -2.62
N VAL A 96 -11.59 15.49 -3.05
CA VAL A 96 -12.34 14.58 -2.16
C VAL A 96 -11.34 13.79 -1.31
N VAL A 97 -10.33 13.19 -1.95
CA VAL A 97 -9.29 12.42 -1.27
C VAL A 97 -8.54 13.26 -0.24
N GLN A 98 -8.16 14.50 -0.58
CA GLN A 98 -7.50 15.43 0.33
C GLN A 98 -8.39 15.80 1.51
N ARG A 99 -9.69 16.06 1.28
CA ARG A 99 -10.66 16.32 2.35
C ARG A 99 -10.79 15.13 3.28
N VAL A 100 -11.02 13.93 2.73
CA VAL A 100 -11.14 12.69 3.51
C VAL A 100 -9.90 12.46 4.37
N ARG A 101 -8.70 12.57 3.79
CA ARG A 101 -7.43 12.42 4.52
C ARG A 101 -7.29 13.42 5.66
N LYS A 102 -7.59 14.70 5.42
CA LYS A 102 -7.44 15.77 6.41
C LYS A 102 -8.40 15.63 7.59
N GLU A 103 -9.58 15.13 7.31
CA GLU A 103 -10.66 15.01 8.30
C GLU A 103 -10.75 13.61 8.93
N MET A 104 -9.78 12.73 8.66
CA MET A 104 -9.79 11.36 9.13
C MET A 104 -9.80 11.30 10.67
N PRO A 105 -10.76 10.59 11.28
CA PRO A 105 -10.84 10.49 12.74
C PRO A 105 -9.71 9.61 13.29
N THR A 106 -9.25 9.94 14.50
CA THR A 106 -8.17 9.23 15.19
C THR A 106 -8.49 7.74 15.36
N GLU A 107 -9.75 7.42 15.61
CA GLU A 107 -10.22 6.04 15.78
C GLU A 107 -9.94 5.18 14.54
N LEU A 108 -10.03 5.75 13.33
CA LEU A 108 -9.69 5.05 12.09
C LEU A 108 -8.18 5.01 11.84
N THR A 109 -7.44 6.06 12.20
CA THR A 109 -5.96 6.05 12.05
C THR A 109 -5.29 5.13 13.07
N ASP A 110 -5.93 4.86 14.21
CA ASP A 110 -5.47 3.85 15.17
C ASP A 110 -5.80 2.41 14.71
N LEU A 111 -6.88 2.26 13.94
CA LEU A 111 -7.37 0.96 13.47
C LEU A 111 -6.71 0.52 12.16
N LEU A 112 -6.48 1.47 11.24
CA LEU A 112 -6.00 1.22 9.88
C LEU A 112 -4.78 2.10 9.56
N HIS A 113 -3.85 1.55 8.81
CA HIS A 113 -2.77 2.33 8.21
C HIS A 113 -3.28 3.01 6.94
N ILE A 114 -3.33 4.35 6.93
CA ILE A 114 -3.99 5.14 5.89
C ILE A 114 -2.91 5.86 5.07
N VAL A 115 -2.80 5.50 3.79
CA VAL A 115 -1.71 5.95 2.90
C VAL A 115 -2.25 6.55 1.61
N PRO A 116 -1.85 7.77 1.23
CA PRO A 116 -2.10 8.29 -0.09
C PRO A 116 -1.14 7.63 -1.10
N SER A 117 -1.69 6.90 -2.06
CA SER A 117 -0.88 6.28 -3.14
C SER A 117 -0.79 7.18 -4.37
N ARG A 118 -1.81 8.02 -4.59
CA ARG A 118 -1.90 9.03 -5.64
C ARG A 118 -2.79 10.17 -5.16
N ALA A 119 -2.82 11.27 -5.91
CA ALA A 119 -3.70 12.40 -5.58
C ALA A 119 -5.18 11.98 -5.49
N GLU A 120 -5.61 11.03 -6.34
CA GLU A 120 -6.97 10.53 -6.46
C GLU A 120 -7.20 9.19 -5.73
N LEU A 121 -6.23 8.68 -4.95
CA LEU A 121 -6.31 7.37 -4.33
C LEU A 121 -5.80 7.37 -2.89
N LEU A 122 -6.68 7.07 -1.95
CA LEU A 122 -6.37 6.81 -0.54
C LEU A 122 -6.56 5.33 -0.25
N GLU A 123 -5.54 4.70 0.34
CA GLU A 123 -5.57 3.29 0.72
C GLU A 123 -5.73 3.13 2.22
N PHE A 124 -6.54 2.17 2.63
CA PHE A 124 -6.80 1.75 4.01
C PHE A 124 -6.28 0.33 4.17
N LEU A 125 -5.12 0.22 4.77
CA LEU A 125 -4.38 -1.02 4.95
C LEU A 125 -4.56 -1.55 6.38
N PRO A 126 -4.29 -2.83 6.63
CA PRO A 126 -4.18 -3.32 8.01
C PRO A 126 -3.17 -2.50 8.78
N ASN A 127 -3.43 -2.26 10.08
CA ASN A 127 -2.50 -1.53 10.91
C ASN A 127 -1.11 -2.19 10.91
N ASN A 128 -0.05 -1.39 10.92
CA ASN A 128 1.35 -1.80 10.81
C ASN A 128 1.77 -2.46 9.48
N VAL A 129 0.93 -2.45 8.44
CA VAL A 129 1.33 -2.89 7.10
C VAL A 129 1.92 -1.72 6.33
N ASN A 130 3.22 -1.83 6.04
CA ASN A 130 3.98 -0.92 5.18
C ASN A 130 5.04 -1.72 4.42
N LYS A 131 5.81 -1.08 3.55
CA LYS A 131 6.83 -1.76 2.72
C LYS A 131 7.91 -2.45 3.56
N ALA A 132 8.31 -1.86 4.70
CA ALA A 132 9.27 -2.48 5.62
C ALA A 132 8.70 -3.76 6.24
N HIS A 133 7.43 -3.73 6.67
CA HIS A 133 6.75 -4.91 7.21
C HIS A 133 6.72 -6.05 6.18
N GLY A 134 6.31 -5.79 4.94
CA GLY A 134 6.32 -6.79 3.88
C GLY A 134 7.70 -7.37 3.63
N LEU A 135 8.73 -6.53 3.56
CA LEU A 135 10.12 -6.97 3.41
C LEU A 135 10.60 -7.79 4.61
N SER A 136 10.30 -7.39 5.84
CA SER A 136 10.71 -8.14 7.04
C SER A 136 10.10 -9.54 7.08
N GLN A 137 8.83 -9.68 6.70
CA GLN A 137 8.15 -10.97 6.56
C GLN A 137 8.81 -11.86 5.49
N LEU A 138 9.18 -11.27 4.35
CA LEU A 138 9.89 -11.97 3.29
C LEU A 138 11.28 -12.43 3.74
N MET A 139 12.04 -11.55 4.41
CA MET A 139 13.37 -11.88 4.92
C MET A 139 13.32 -12.95 6.00
N ALA A 140 12.33 -12.87 6.91
CA ALA A 140 12.11 -13.91 7.92
C ALA A 140 11.83 -15.29 7.30
N TYR A 141 11.11 -15.34 6.16
CA TYR A 141 10.92 -16.60 5.42
C TYR A 141 12.25 -17.22 4.94
N PHE A 142 13.25 -16.39 4.61
CA PHE A 142 14.60 -16.84 4.23
C PHE A 142 15.56 -17.00 5.42
N GLY A 143 15.12 -16.73 6.65
CA GLY A 143 16.00 -16.75 7.84
C GLY A 143 16.93 -15.55 7.93
N GLU A 144 16.59 -14.45 7.27
CA GLU A 144 17.37 -13.21 7.15
C GLU A 144 16.67 -12.03 7.82
N THR A 145 17.35 -10.89 7.93
CA THR A 145 16.84 -9.62 8.46
C THR A 145 16.92 -8.49 7.44
N LEU A 146 16.32 -7.36 7.75
CA LEU A 146 16.40 -6.15 6.90
C LEU A 146 17.83 -5.59 6.80
N ASP A 147 18.74 -5.94 7.72
CA ASP A 147 20.16 -5.54 7.65
C ASP A 147 20.85 -6.05 6.37
N ASN A 148 20.34 -7.13 5.79
CA ASN A 148 20.84 -7.73 4.56
C ASN A 148 20.09 -7.27 3.30
N VAL A 149 19.31 -6.19 3.40
CA VAL A 149 18.48 -5.66 2.32
C VAL A 149 18.97 -4.28 1.87
N MET A 150 19.03 -4.08 0.56
CA MET A 150 19.16 -2.77 -0.06
C MET A 150 17.83 -2.35 -0.64
N THR A 151 17.40 -1.13 -0.35
CA THR A 151 16.11 -0.58 -0.81
C THR A 151 16.31 0.75 -1.53
N PHE A 152 15.40 1.06 -2.46
CA PHE A 152 15.32 2.32 -3.16
C PHE A 152 13.93 2.88 -3.03
N GLY A 153 13.80 4.19 -2.79
CA GLY A 153 12.50 4.82 -2.61
C GLY A 153 12.53 6.33 -2.84
N ASP A 154 11.36 6.91 -3.05
CA ASP A 154 11.22 8.33 -3.37
C ASP A 154 10.00 9.01 -2.69
N GLU A 155 8.99 8.26 -2.24
CA GLU A 155 7.76 8.80 -1.71
C GLU A 155 7.49 8.39 -0.24
N GLU A 156 6.49 9.02 0.40
CA GLU A 156 6.15 8.86 1.81
C GLU A 156 5.96 7.38 2.21
N ASN A 157 5.38 6.56 1.34
CA ASN A 157 5.15 5.13 1.58
C ASN A 157 6.43 4.26 1.55
N ASP A 158 7.58 4.85 1.21
CA ASP A 158 8.90 4.20 1.26
C ASP A 158 9.66 4.47 2.56
N PHE A 159 9.15 5.38 3.41
CA PHE A 159 9.89 5.91 4.55
C PHE A 159 10.44 4.82 5.46
N GLU A 160 9.59 3.92 5.96
CA GLU A 160 10.00 2.86 6.87
C GLU A 160 10.93 1.85 6.18
N MET A 161 10.70 1.58 4.89
CA MET A 161 11.53 0.66 4.10
C MET A 161 12.95 1.21 3.94
N ILE A 162 13.09 2.51 3.65
CA ILE A 162 14.39 3.18 3.53
C ILE A 162 15.08 3.29 4.89
N ALA A 163 14.33 3.64 5.95
CA ALA A 163 14.89 3.83 7.29
C ALA A 163 15.35 2.53 7.96
N GLN A 164 14.73 1.39 7.64
CA GLN A 164 14.97 0.11 8.32
C GLN A 164 15.86 -0.87 7.54
N ALA A 165 16.11 -0.62 6.26
CA ALA A 165 17.01 -1.47 5.46
C ALA A 165 18.47 -1.28 5.87
N GLY A 166 19.28 -2.33 5.72
CA GLY A 166 20.74 -2.24 5.91
C GLY A 166 21.38 -1.20 4.97
N VAL A 167 20.83 -1.04 3.76
CA VAL A 167 21.19 0.03 2.83
C VAL A 167 19.92 0.64 2.25
N GLY A 168 19.47 1.76 2.81
CA GLY A 168 18.39 2.57 2.27
C GLY A 168 18.91 3.66 1.35
N VAL A 169 18.47 3.68 0.08
CA VAL A 169 18.93 4.63 -0.94
C VAL A 169 17.77 5.51 -1.39
N ALA A 170 17.90 6.81 -1.20
CA ALA A 170 16.96 7.80 -1.73
C ALA A 170 17.19 8.01 -3.23
N MET A 171 16.13 7.98 -4.02
CA MET A 171 16.18 8.41 -5.42
C MET A 171 16.44 9.93 -5.51
N GLY A 172 17.03 10.39 -6.60
CA GLY A 172 17.33 11.81 -6.81
C GLY A 172 16.08 12.71 -6.79
N ASN A 173 14.94 12.15 -7.23
CA ASN A 173 13.61 12.79 -7.17
C ASN A 173 12.87 12.56 -5.83
N ALA A 174 13.51 11.95 -4.83
CA ALA A 174 12.86 11.65 -3.55
C ALA A 174 12.47 12.92 -2.78
N ILE A 175 11.37 12.84 -2.05
CA ILE A 175 10.93 13.88 -1.12
C ILE A 175 11.98 14.10 0.00
N PRO A 176 12.06 15.30 0.59
CA PRO A 176 13.07 15.62 1.60
C PRO A 176 13.10 14.64 2.80
N GLN A 177 11.95 14.14 3.21
CA GLN A 177 11.83 13.21 4.34
C GLN A 177 12.55 11.87 4.07
N ILE A 178 12.46 11.36 2.84
CA ILE A 178 13.17 10.13 2.41
C ILE A 178 14.68 10.36 2.40
N LYS A 179 15.14 11.50 1.87
CA LYS A 179 16.57 11.85 1.84
C LYS A 179 17.18 11.97 3.23
N GLN A 180 16.39 12.41 4.23
CA GLN A 180 16.85 12.55 5.61
C GLN A 180 17.12 11.21 6.32
N VAL A 181 16.41 10.15 5.95
CA VAL A 181 16.53 8.82 6.60
C VAL A 181 17.38 7.83 5.79
N ALA A 182 17.68 8.14 4.54
CA ALA A 182 18.47 7.29 3.66
C ALA A 182 19.96 7.26 4.06
N ASN A 183 20.61 6.11 3.84
CA ASN A 183 22.06 5.94 3.99
C ASN A 183 22.84 6.57 2.82
N ALA A 184 22.19 6.67 1.65
CA ALA A 184 22.78 7.21 0.43
C ALA A 184 21.72 7.79 -0.49
N GLU A 185 22.18 8.59 -1.47
CA GLU A 185 21.34 9.11 -2.56
C GLU A 185 21.88 8.62 -3.91
N THR A 186 20.99 8.51 -4.89
CA THR A 186 21.34 8.19 -6.27
C THR A 186 20.70 9.18 -7.26
N LEU A 187 20.82 8.90 -8.56
CA LEU A 187 20.17 9.69 -9.62
C LEU A 187 18.64 9.52 -9.59
N THR A 188 17.94 10.31 -10.36
CA THR A 188 16.48 10.22 -10.48
C THR A 188 16.04 8.93 -11.18
N ASN A 189 14.76 8.62 -11.07
CA ASN A 189 14.14 7.50 -11.80
C ASN A 189 14.24 7.66 -13.35
N ASN A 190 14.31 8.90 -13.85
CA ASN A 190 14.49 9.20 -15.27
C ASN A 190 15.96 9.09 -15.76
N GLU A 191 16.90 8.93 -14.84
CA GLU A 191 18.33 8.85 -15.09
C GLU A 191 18.91 7.46 -14.72
N ASP A 192 18.04 6.44 -14.67
CA ASP A 192 18.42 5.07 -14.29
C ASP A 192 19.11 4.96 -12.90
N GLY A 193 18.67 5.77 -11.92
CA GLY A 193 19.32 5.92 -10.61
C GLY A 193 19.60 4.61 -9.90
N VAL A 194 18.67 3.64 -9.92
CA VAL A 194 18.88 2.31 -9.32
C VAL A 194 20.07 1.60 -9.98
N ALA A 195 20.11 1.57 -11.31
CA ALA A 195 21.19 0.92 -12.05
C ALA A 195 22.55 1.61 -11.83
N ALA A 196 22.54 2.94 -11.77
CA ALA A 196 23.75 3.73 -11.51
C ALA A 196 24.33 3.42 -10.13
N TYR A 197 23.49 3.39 -9.09
CA TYR A 197 23.92 3.05 -7.72
C TYR A 197 24.43 1.64 -7.62
N LEU A 198 23.71 0.64 -8.17
CA LEU A 198 24.13 -0.78 -8.12
C LEU A 198 25.45 -1.00 -8.83
N LYS A 199 25.69 -0.35 -9.99
CA LYS A 199 26.97 -0.42 -10.69
C LYS A 199 28.12 0.11 -9.83
N GLN A 200 27.93 1.24 -9.18
CA GLN A 200 28.92 1.82 -8.28
C GLN A 200 29.15 0.96 -7.03
N TYR A 201 28.09 0.52 -6.39
CA TYR A 201 28.13 -0.24 -5.14
C TYR A 201 28.82 -1.61 -5.29
N PHE A 202 28.55 -2.29 -6.40
CA PHE A 202 29.11 -3.61 -6.69
C PHE A 202 30.31 -3.61 -7.65
N ASP A 203 30.85 -2.43 -8.00
CA ASP A 203 31.94 -2.27 -9.01
C ASP A 203 31.65 -3.02 -10.32
N LEU A 204 30.40 -2.92 -10.81
CA LEU A 204 29.97 -3.56 -12.05
C LEU A 204 30.39 -2.73 -13.26
N ARG A 205 30.94 -3.38 -14.29
CA ARG A 205 31.35 -2.75 -15.56
C ARG A 205 30.21 -2.66 -16.57
#